data_57788f86208d10ba1968f54dfcbd7b2e
#
_entry.id   57788f86208d10ba1968f54dfcbd7b2e
#
_cell.length_a   1.000
_cell.length_b   1.000
_cell.length_c   1.000
_cell.angle_alpha   90.00
_cell.angle_beta   90.00
_cell.angle_gamma   90.00
#
_symmetry.space_group_name_H-M   'P 1'
#
loop_
_entity.id
_entity.type
_entity.pdbx_description
1 polymer ?
#
loop_
_entity_poly.entity_id
_entity_poly.type
_entity_poly.pdbx_seq_one_letter_code
_entity_poly.pdbx_strand_id
1 'polypeptide(L)' 'MNDGYCDNCKKKVPVWIRSRDATIRYNNRTMTYDEAYAVCQFCGKEAHDIIVEEMNMKRRACAMSVISLPVRE' A
#
# COMPACT_ATOMS: atom_id res chain seq x y z
N MET A 1 7.78 4.25 16.41
CA MET A 1 7.56 2.82 16.11
C MET A 1 6.12 2.62 15.69
N ASN A 2 5.88 1.97 14.57
CA ASN A 2 4.53 1.75 14.07
C ASN A 2 3.98 0.44 14.61
N ASP A 3 2.76 0.50 15.12
CA ASP A 3 2.04 -0.68 15.56
C ASP A 3 0.88 -0.92 14.60
N GLY A 4 0.66 -2.17 14.24
CA GLY A 4 -0.44 -2.58 13.42
C GLY A 4 -1.23 -3.69 14.09
N TYR A 5 -2.28 -4.14 13.42
CA TYR A 5 -3.08 -5.25 13.90
C TYR A 5 -2.79 -6.48 13.04
N CYS A 6 -2.44 -7.58 13.68
CA CYS A 6 -2.19 -8.85 13.02
C CYS A 6 -3.38 -9.79 13.22
N ASP A 7 -4.03 -10.17 12.10
CA ASP A 7 -5.17 -11.10 12.15
C ASP A 7 -4.72 -12.50 12.59
N ASN A 8 -3.49 -12.89 12.28
CA ASN A 8 -2.96 -14.18 12.68
C ASN A 8 -2.69 -14.24 14.18
N CYS A 9 -2.10 -13.17 14.73
CA CYS A 9 -1.83 -13.07 16.16
C CYS A 9 -3.06 -12.59 16.95
N LYS A 10 -4.04 -12.02 16.26
CA LYS A 10 -5.31 -11.48 16.83
C LYS A 10 -5.06 -10.44 17.90
N LYS A 11 -4.06 -9.58 17.67
CA LYS A 11 -3.70 -8.53 18.60
C LYS A 11 -2.91 -7.43 17.90
N LYS A 12 -2.74 -6.33 18.61
CA LYS A 12 -1.87 -5.25 18.18
C LYS A 12 -0.41 -5.70 18.31
N VAL A 13 0.36 -5.50 17.25
CA VAL A 13 1.74 -5.97 17.18
C VAL A 13 2.63 -4.89 16.61
N PRO A 14 3.91 -4.88 16.96
CA PRO A 14 4.88 -4.05 16.24
C PRO A 14 5.04 -4.60 14.81
N VAL A 15 5.21 -3.70 13.86
CA VAL A 15 5.31 -4.07 12.45
C VAL A 15 6.55 -3.48 11.81
N TRP A 16 7.03 -4.14 10.76
CA TRP A 16 8.00 -3.59 9.83
C TRP A 16 7.25 -3.06 8.63
N ILE A 17 7.67 -1.88 8.16
CA ILE A 17 7.10 -1.30 6.94
C ILE A 17 8.01 -1.66 5.78
N ARG A 18 7.44 -2.29 4.77
CA ARG A 18 8.14 -2.69 3.54
C ARG A 18 7.42 -2.07 2.35
N SER A 19 8.03 -2.15 1.21
CA SER A 19 7.42 -1.68 -0.03
C SER A 19 7.55 -2.73 -1.13
N ARG A 20 6.61 -2.68 -2.06
CA ARG A 20 6.60 -3.55 -3.24
C ARG A 20 5.99 -2.79 -4.41
N ASP A 21 6.27 -3.25 -5.61
CA ASP A 21 5.66 -2.66 -6.80
C ASP A 21 4.23 -3.14 -6.94
N ALA A 22 3.31 -2.21 -7.14
CA ALA A 22 1.91 -2.50 -7.42
C ALA A 22 1.53 -1.85 -8.75
N THR A 23 0.67 -2.50 -9.51
CA THR A 23 0.27 -2.03 -10.82
C THR A 23 -1.20 -1.65 -10.83
N ILE A 24 -1.50 -0.45 -11.34
CA ILE A 24 -2.86 0.01 -11.58
C ILE A 24 -3.13 -0.06 -13.06
N ARG A 25 -4.33 -0.48 -13.42
CA ARG A 25 -4.80 -0.56 -14.79
C ARG A 25 -6.04 0.31 -14.97
N TYR A 26 -6.00 1.19 -15.97
CA TYR A 26 -7.12 2.08 -16.28
C TYR A 26 -7.11 2.44 -17.76
N ASN A 27 -8.24 2.21 -18.46
CA ASN A 27 -8.39 2.53 -19.89
C ASN A 27 -7.22 2.05 -20.75
N ASN A 28 -6.84 0.77 -20.60
CA ASN A 28 -5.71 0.14 -21.33
C ASN A 28 -4.35 0.75 -21.01
N ARG A 29 -4.27 1.56 -19.98
CA ARG A 29 -3.00 2.09 -19.48
C ARG A 29 -2.63 1.39 -18.19
N THR A 30 -1.35 1.24 -17.97
CA THR A 30 -0.84 0.68 -16.73
C THR A 30 0.15 1.65 -16.09
N MET A 31 0.16 1.67 -14.78
CA MET A 31 1.12 2.45 -14.03
C MET A 31 1.56 1.67 -12.79
N THR A 32 2.84 1.67 -12.53
CA THR A 32 3.39 1.02 -11.35
C THR A 32 3.68 2.08 -10.30
N TYR A 33 3.34 1.79 -9.06
CA TYR A 33 3.63 2.66 -7.92
C TYR A 33 4.15 1.83 -6.75
N ASP A 34 4.85 2.50 -5.84
CA ASP A 34 5.35 1.86 -4.62
C ASP A 34 4.22 1.71 -3.62
N GLU A 35 3.85 0.46 -3.34
CA GLU A 35 2.87 0.15 -2.32
C GLU A 35 3.57 -0.23 -1.04
N ALA A 36 3.22 0.45 0.05
CA ALA A 36 3.73 0.08 1.36
C ALA A 36 2.85 -1.00 1.99
N TYR A 37 3.46 -1.88 2.77
CA TYR A 37 2.73 -2.87 3.54
C TYR A 37 3.45 -3.12 4.87
N ALA A 38 2.66 -3.52 5.86
CA ALA A 38 3.16 -3.80 7.19
C ALA A 38 3.29 -5.30 7.40
N VAL A 39 4.37 -5.73 8.05
CA VAL A 39 4.64 -7.12 8.36
C VAL A 39 4.74 -7.29 9.86
N CYS A 40 3.99 -8.24 10.41
CA CYS A 40 4.02 -8.56 11.82
C CYS A 40 5.42 -9.05 12.22
N GLN A 41 5.99 -8.44 13.26
CA GLN A 41 7.32 -8.83 13.71
C GLN A 41 7.34 -10.19 14.43
N PHE A 42 6.19 -10.68 14.83
CA PHE A 42 6.10 -11.96 15.54
C PHE A 42 5.89 -13.15 14.62
N CYS A 43 4.94 -13.05 13.68
CA CYS A 43 4.61 -14.18 12.81
C CYS A 43 5.06 -14.01 11.36
N GLY A 44 5.51 -12.83 10.98
CA GLY A 44 5.98 -12.56 9.61
C GLY A 44 4.88 -12.39 8.58
N LYS A 45 3.61 -12.44 8.97
CA LYS A 45 2.50 -12.25 8.05
C LYS A 45 2.16 -10.77 7.92
N GLU A 46 1.47 -10.43 6.82
CA GLU A 46 1.04 -9.06 6.60
C GLU A 46 0.05 -8.63 7.67
N ALA A 47 0.27 -7.44 8.21
CA ALA A 47 -0.57 -6.86 9.25
C ALA A 47 -1.25 -5.60 8.73
N HIS A 48 -2.26 -5.12 9.44
CA HIS A 48 -2.99 -3.91 9.09
C HIS A 48 -2.43 -2.71 9.85
N ASP A 49 -2.14 -1.63 9.11
CA ASP A 49 -1.66 -0.39 9.69
C ASP A 49 -2.36 0.77 8.98
N ILE A 50 -3.08 1.59 9.75
CA ILE A 50 -3.85 2.71 9.21
C ILE A 50 -2.95 3.71 8.49
N ILE A 51 -1.76 3.97 9.02
CA ILE A 51 -0.82 4.91 8.40
C ILE A 51 -0.37 4.39 7.04
N VAL A 52 -0.08 3.09 6.95
CA VAL A 52 0.28 2.46 5.68
C VAL A 52 -0.88 2.51 4.69
N GLU A 53 -2.09 2.25 5.14
CA GLU A 53 -3.27 2.33 4.29
C GLU A 53 -3.48 3.74 3.74
N GLU A 54 -3.32 4.76 4.59
CA GLU A 54 -3.42 6.15 4.17
C GLU A 54 -2.35 6.52 3.15
N MET A 55 -1.11 6.08 3.37
CA MET A 55 -0.02 6.30 2.43
C MET A 55 -0.34 5.68 1.07
N ASN A 56 -0.85 4.45 1.08
CA ASN A 56 -1.20 3.75 -0.15
C ASN A 56 -2.34 4.42 -0.89
N MET A 57 -3.34 4.91 -0.17
CA MET A 57 -4.44 5.66 -0.78
C MET A 57 -3.93 6.91 -1.50
N LYS A 58 -3.03 7.65 -0.88
CA LYS A 58 -2.45 8.84 -1.49
C LYS A 58 -1.61 8.50 -2.71
N ARG A 59 -0.76 7.49 -2.61
CA ARG A 59 0.09 7.04 -3.71
C ARG A 59 -0.75 6.53 -4.88
N ARG A 60 -1.77 5.74 -4.57
CA ARG A 60 -2.68 5.21 -5.58
C ARG A 60 -3.47 6.33 -6.26
N ALA A 61 -3.98 7.27 -5.49
CA ALA A 61 -4.71 8.41 -6.04
C ALA A 61 -3.83 9.26 -6.96
N CYS A 62 -2.57 9.46 -6.57
CA CYS A 62 -1.60 10.18 -7.40
C CYS A 62 -1.34 9.45 -8.71
N ALA A 63 -1.12 8.13 -8.64
CA ALA A 63 -0.90 7.30 -9.83
C ALA A 63 -2.13 7.30 -10.74
N MET A 64 -3.33 7.18 -10.16
CA MET A 64 -4.58 7.24 -10.93
C MET A 64 -4.79 8.59 -11.59
N SER A 65 -4.40 9.66 -10.92
CA SER A 65 -4.49 11.00 -11.48
C SER A 65 -3.64 11.13 -12.75
N VAL A 66 -2.41 10.61 -12.71
CA VAL A 66 -1.53 10.63 -13.87
C VAL A 66 -2.07 9.78 -15.01
N ILE A 67 -2.52 8.55 -14.71
CA ILE A 67 -2.97 7.60 -15.73
C ILE A 67 -4.31 7.99 -16.34
N SER A 68 -5.14 8.76 -15.61
CA SER A 68 -6.45 9.19 -16.06
C SER A 68 -6.44 10.56 -16.75
N LEU A 69 -5.28 11.24 -16.82
CA LEU A 69 -5.18 12.51 -17.50
C LEU A 69 -5.48 12.34 -19.00
N PRO A 70 -6.22 13.28 -19.59
CA PRO A 70 -6.46 13.23 -21.03
C PRO A 70 -5.13 13.37 -21.79
N VAL A 71 -5.00 12.61 -22.86
CA VAL A 71 -3.84 12.73 -23.73
C VAL A 71 -3.98 14.04 -24.52
N ARG A 72 -3.01 14.91 -24.35
CA ARG A 72 -2.93 16.12 -25.16
C ARG A 72 -1.89 15.91 -26.25
N GLU A 73 -2.34 16.15 -27.42
CA GLU A 73 -1.44 16.15 -28.57
C GLU A 73 -0.92 17.55 -28.84
#